data_b5246e47f76c6774370bb01093d18fa6
#
_entry.id   b5246e47f76c6774370bb01093d18fa6
#
_cell.length_a   1.000
_cell.length_b   1.000
_cell.length_c   1.000
_cell.angle_alpha   90.00
_cell.angle_beta   90.00
_cell.angle_gamma   90.00
#
_symmetry.space_group_name_H-M   'P 1'
#
loop_
_entity.id
_entity.type
_entity.pdbx_description
1 polymer ?
#
loop_
_entity_poly.entity_id
_entity_poly.type
_entity_poly.pdbx_seq_one_letter_code
_entity_poly.pdbx_strand_id
1 'polypeptide(L)'
;MKVDYKNWVPKGILIAMAAISLLLLLFSVEFYILLDGILGITLTTITFVAFLIFGATSIKLFRTHQAFSYDGKRKLSKRIIEGNAAYAILPEGGVGLDVGCGSGALTIAYAKRNPQGKMTGLDRWGKEYASFSNLLCVQNAKAERINNIVFHKGDANKLPFADESFDAFVSNYIYHNIPGKNKQKLLLETLRVLITGGTFAIHDLMSKKATVIWMCFAKNLEKWVMKRLNFSMRQKEAL
;
A
#
# COMPACT_ATOMS: atom_id res chain seq x y z
N MET A 1 -21.06 -12.27 7.45
CA MET A 1 -19.58 -12.29 7.58
C MET A 1 -19.13 -10.86 7.82
N LYS A 2 -18.18 -10.63 8.73
CA LYS A 2 -17.65 -9.26 8.99
C LYS A 2 -16.45 -9.01 8.07
N VAL A 3 -16.37 -7.79 7.53
CA VAL A 3 -15.23 -7.34 6.72
C VAL A 3 -13.97 -7.21 7.58
N ASP A 4 -12.83 -7.64 7.05
CA ASP A 4 -11.53 -7.53 7.71
C ASP A 4 -10.47 -6.99 6.73
N TYR A 5 -10.35 -5.68 6.64
CA TYR A 5 -9.34 -5.05 5.77
C TYR A 5 -7.96 -4.98 6.40
N LYS A 6 -7.76 -5.56 7.59
CA LYS A 6 -6.51 -5.46 8.37
C LYS A 6 -6.08 -4.02 8.63
N ASN A 7 -5.30 -3.83 9.65
CA ASN A 7 -4.71 -2.53 9.92
C ASN A 7 -3.33 -2.45 9.26
N TRP A 8 -2.99 -1.33 8.66
CA TRP A 8 -1.69 -1.14 8.01
C TRP A 8 -0.52 -1.09 9.01
N VAL A 9 -0.79 -0.82 10.28
CA VAL A 9 0.18 -0.92 11.38
C VAL A 9 -0.08 -2.23 12.15
N PRO A 10 0.73 -3.28 12.01
CA PRO A 10 0.50 -4.56 12.65
C PRO A 10 0.53 -4.47 14.19
N LYS A 11 -0.43 -5.11 14.87
CA LYS A 11 -0.47 -5.17 16.33
C LYS A 11 0.79 -5.80 16.94
N GLY A 12 1.39 -6.78 16.26
CA GLY A 12 2.60 -7.44 16.73
C GLY A 12 3.76 -6.48 16.99
N ILE A 13 3.94 -5.48 16.11
CA ILE A 13 4.98 -4.46 16.28
C ILE A 13 4.70 -3.59 17.52
N LEU A 14 3.43 -3.23 17.76
CA LEU A 14 3.06 -2.45 18.95
C LEU A 14 3.38 -3.21 20.22
N ILE A 15 2.99 -4.49 20.28
CA ILE A 15 3.22 -5.36 21.44
C ILE A 15 4.74 -5.54 21.66
N ALA A 16 5.49 -5.82 20.62
CA ALA A 16 6.94 -5.99 20.70
C ALA A 16 7.64 -4.73 21.23
N MET A 17 7.31 -3.55 20.70
CA MET A 17 7.89 -2.28 21.13
C MET A 17 7.54 -1.94 22.58
N ALA A 18 6.29 -2.21 23.00
CA ALA A 18 5.88 -2.02 24.39
C ALA A 18 6.60 -3.00 25.35
N ALA A 19 6.75 -4.26 24.94
CA ALA A 19 7.48 -5.26 25.72
C ALA A 19 8.97 -4.91 25.87
N ILE A 20 9.62 -4.48 24.79
CA ILE A 20 11.02 -4.01 24.83
C ILE A 20 11.15 -2.82 25.78
N SER A 21 10.22 -1.85 25.69
CA SER A 21 10.23 -0.69 26.59
C SER A 21 10.12 -1.12 28.05
N LEU A 22 9.22 -2.04 28.39
CA LEU A 22 9.05 -2.55 29.75
C LEU A 22 10.30 -3.28 30.23
N LEU A 23 10.92 -4.13 29.42
CA LEU A 23 12.16 -4.84 29.76
C LEU A 23 13.30 -3.86 30.04
N LEU A 24 13.44 -2.81 29.27
CA LEU A 24 14.46 -1.78 29.47
C LEU A 24 14.26 -1.04 30.79
N LEU A 25 13.01 -0.80 31.20
CA LEU A 25 12.72 -0.24 32.52
C LEU A 25 13.11 -1.19 33.65
N LEU A 26 12.78 -2.48 33.52
CA LEU A 26 13.16 -3.50 34.52
C LEU A 26 14.68 -3.60 34.67
N PHE A 27 15.43 -3.65 33.56
CA PHE A 27 16.89 -3.65 33.59
C PHE A 27 17.47 -2.35 34.21
N SER A 28 16.84 -1.20 33.95
CA SER A 28 17.25 0.06 34.54
C SER A 28 17.15 0.03 36.07
N VAL A 29 16.04 -0.52 36.58
CA VAL A 29 15.79 -0.69 38.02
C VAL A 29 16.78 -1.71 38.61
N GLU A 30 16.99 -2.84 37.92
CA GLU A 30 17.93 -3.89 38.34
C GLU A 30 19.36 -3.36 38.46
N PHE A 31 19.87 -2.65 37.44
CA PHE A 31 21.19 -2.06 37.45
C PHE A 31 21.33 -0.99 38.53
N TYR A 32 20.30 -0.19 38.80
CA TYR A 32 20.30 0.77 39.89
C TYR A 32 20.41 0.14 41.27
N ILE A 33 19.79 -1.04 41.46
CA ILE A 33 19.80 -1.73 42.80
C ILE A 33 21.04 -2.58 42.98
N LEU A 34 21.52 -3.24 41.92
CA LEU A 34 22.58 -4.29 42.04
C LEU A 34 23.99 -3.80 41.74
N LEU A 35 24.16 -2.65 41.09
CA LEU A 35 25.46 -2.17 40.64
C LEU A 35 25.80 -0.82 41.25
N ASP A 36 26.96 -0.75 41.89
CA ASP A 36 27.53 0.47 42.45
C ASP A 36 28.48 1.19 41.48
N GLY A 37 28.85 2.43 41.84
CA GLY A 37 29.86 3.21 41.15
C GLY A 37 29.47 3.65 39.74
N ILE A 38 30.49 4.02 38.96
CA ILE A 38 30.31 4.58 37.61
C ILE A 38 29.60 3.61 36.64
N LEU A 39 29.93 2.31 36.77
CA LEU A 39 29.31 1.28 35.88
C LEU A 39 27.79 1.19 36.13
N GLY A 40 27.35 1.13 37.41
CA GLY A 40 25.93 1.09 37.75
C GLY A 40 25.20 2.30 37.24
N ILE A 41 25.73 3.52 37.49
CA ILE A 41 25.12 4.77 37.00
C ILE A 41 25.02 4.79 35.47
N THR A 42 26.09 4.36 34.78
CA THR A 42 26.12 4.37 33.31
C THR A 42 25.06 3.43 32.71
N LEU A 43 25.03 2.16 33.17
CA LEU A 43 24.06 1.17 32.66
C LEU A 43 22.62 1.55 32.97
N THR A 44 22.35 2.01 34.18
CA THR A 44 21.00 2.54 34.55
C THR A 44 20.59 3.68 33.64
N THR A 45 21.48 4.66 33.41
CA THR A 45 21.18 5.82 32.57
C THR A 45 20.87 5.41 31.12
N ILE A 46 21.72 4.54 30.53
CA ILE A 46 21.55 4.06 29.16
C ILE A 46 20.22 3.32 29.00
N THR A 47 19.91 2.38 29.89
CA THR A 47 18.68 1.58 29.81
C THR A 47 17.45 2.43 30.08
N PHE A 48 17.51 3.42 30.97
CA PHE A 48 16.43 4.35 31.23
C PHE A 48 16.16 5.27 30.02
N VAL A 49 17.18 5.83 29.39
CA VAL A 49 17.03 6.64 28.18
C VAL A 49 16.46 5.78 27.04
N ALA A 50 16.93 4.56 26.87
CA ALA A 50 16.37 3.63 25.89
C ALA A 50 14.90 3.33 26.17
N PHE A 51 14.52 3.09 27.45
CA PHE A 51 13.11 2.94 27.87
C PHE A 51 12.25 4.13 27.43
N LEU A 52 12.70 5.36 27.64
CA LEU A 52 11.95 6.54 27.23
C LEU A 52 11.76 6.62 25.72
N ILE A 53 12.80 6.31 24.93
CA ILE A 53 12.75 6.32 23.46
C ILE A 53 11.79 5.25 22.95
N PHE A 54 11.89 4.01 23.43
CA PHE A 54 11.01 2.91 23.02
C PHE A 54 9.56 3.13 23.50
N GLY A 55 9.38 3.70 24.70
CA GLY A 55 8.07 4.07 25.23
C GLY A 55 7.38 5.15 24.39
N ALA A 56 8.08 6.23 24.09
CA ALA A 56 7.57 7.28 23.19
C ALA A 56 7.22 6.75 21.80
N THR A 57 8.05 5.86 21.25
CA THR A 57 7.83 5.20 19.96
C THR A 57 6.60 4.31 20.03
N SER A 58 6.40 3.54 21.12
CA SER A 58 5.22 2.70 21.34
C SER A 58 3.93 3.51 21.36
N ILE A 59 3.92 4.64 22.06
CA ILE A 59 2.78 5.56 22.12
C ILE A 59 2.47 6.10 20.72
N LYS A 60 3.49 6.53 19.97
CA LYS A 60 3.34 7.01 18.60
C LYS A 60 2.73 5.94 17.69
N LEU A 61 3.27 4.72 17.73
CA LEU A 61 2.77 3.59 16.95
C LEU A 61 1.34 3.23 17.32
N PHE A 62 0.98 3.24 18.60
CA PHE A 62 -0.37 3.00 19.06
C PHE A 62 -1.36 4.04 18.52
N ARG A 63 -1.01 5.33 18.60
CA ARG A 63 -1.83 6.41 18.01
C ARG A 63 -1.97 6.26 16.50
N THR A 64 -0.90 5.86 15.81
CA THR A 64 -0.90 5.60 14.37
C THR A 64 -1.80 4.41 14.05
N HIS A 65 -1.68 3.30 14.79
CA HIS A 65 -2.56 2.14 14.64
C HIS A 65 -4.04 2.51 14.80
N GLN A 66 -4.38 3.31 15.82
CA GLN A 66 -5.76 3.78 16.00
C GLN A 66 -6.23 4.67 14.85
N ALA A 67 -5.35 5.54 14.32
CA ALA A 67 -5.68 6.41 13.20
C ALA A 67 -5.96 5.62 11.91
N PHE A 68 -5.17 4.57 11.64
CA PHE A 68 -5.30 3.71 10.46
C PHE A 68 -6.33 2.58 10.61
N SER A 69 -7.01 2.47 11.76
CA SER A 69 -8.13 1.52 11.90
C SER A 69 -9.25 1.88 10.92
N TYR A 70 -9.65 0.91 10.08
CA TYR A 70 -10.66 1.12 9.03
C TYR A 70 -12.01 1.58 9.59
N ASP A 71 -12.46 0.95 10.68
CA ASP A 71 -13.71 1.28 11.38
C ASP A 71 -13.50 2.07 12.67
N GLY A 72 -12.28 2.54 12.94
CA GLY A 72 -11.95 3.33 14.12
C GLY A 72 -12.49 4.78 14.05
N LYS A 73 -12.20 5.57 15.10
CA LYS A 73 -12.67 6.96 15.17
C LYS A 73 -12.17 7.84 14.02
N ARG A 74 -10.89 7.72 13.63
CA ARG A 74 -10.28 8.56 12.59
C ARG A 74 -10.49 8.03 11.17
N LYS A 75 -10.64 6.72 11.00
CA LYS A 75 -10.89 6.04 9.70
C LYS A 75 -9.93 6.47 8.58
N LEU A 76 -8.65 6.71 8.91
CA LEU A 76 -7.71 7.30 7.97
C LEU A 76 -7.49 6.38 6.76
N SER A 77 -7.30 5.07 6.96
CA SER A 77 -7.17 4.09 5.87
C SER A 77 -8.42 4.07 4.97
N LYS A 78 -9.61 4.12 5.56
CA LYS A 78 -10.87 4.18 4.80
C LYS A 78 -10.95 5.43 3.93
N ARG A 79 -10.63 6.61 4.50
CA ARG A 79 -10.64 7.89 3.75
C ARG A 79 -9.64 7.89 2.59
N ILE A 80 -8.45 7.34 2.80
CA ILE A 80 -7.43 7.21 1.76
C ILE A 80 -7.92 6.29 0.65
N ILE A 81 -8.48 5.12 0.98
CA ILE A 81 -9.00 4.15 0.04
C ILE A 81 -10.15 4.73 -0.78
N GLU A 82 -11.14 5.31 -0.12
CA GLU A 82 -12.31 5.91 -0.78
C GLU A 82 -11.92 7.13 -1.62
N GLY A 83 -10.96 7.94 -1.15
CA GLY A 83 -10.40 9.06 -1.90
C GLY A 83 -9.66 8.58 -3.15
N ASN A 84 -8.78 7.59 -3.03
CA ASN A 84 -8.07 7.03 -4.18
C ASN A 84 -9.03 6.44 -5.21
N ALA A 85 -10.02 5.67 -4.77
CA ALA A 85 -11.05 5.11 -5.65
C ALA A 85 -11.90 6.17 -6.39
N ALA A 86 -11.92 7.41 -5.91
CA ALA A 86 -12.68 8.50 -6.54
C ALA A 86 -11.96 9.15 -7.73
N TYR A 87 -10.63 8.99 -7.83
CA TYR A 87 -9.84 9.68 -8.86
C TYR A 87 -9.73 8.92 -10.19
N ALA A 88 -9.83 7.59 -10.19
CA ALA A 88 -9.82 6.83 -11.41
C ALA A 88 -11.25 6.62 -11.92
N ILE A 89 -11.51 7.03 -13.14
CA ILE A 89 -12.85 6.95 -13.77
C ILE A 89 -12.86 5.74 -14.69
N LEU A 90 -13.87 4.85 -14.52
CA LEU A 90 -14.16 3.79 -15.47
C LEU A 90 -15.30 4.24 -16.42
N PRO A 91 -15.18 3.97 -17.71
CA PRO A 91 -16.34 4.05 -18.59
C PRO A 91 -17.39 3.00 -18.18
N GLU A 92 -18.62 3.16 -18.64
CA GLU A 92 -19.67 2.17 -18.40
C GLU A 92 -19.28 0.81 -18.98
N GLY A 93 -19.37 -0.24 -18.17
CA GLY A 93 -18.91 -1.59 -18.55
C GLY A 93 -17.40 -1.77 -18.59
N GLY A 94 -16.61 -0.75 -18.23
CA GLY A 94 -15.16 -0.75 -18.30
C GLY A 94 -14.49 -1.72 -17.33
N VAL A 95 -13.21 -1.98 -17.58
CA VAL A 95 -12.38 -2.90 -16.80
C VAL A 95 -11.30 -2.16 -16.02
N GLY A 96 -11.26 -2.35 -14.71
CA GLY A 96 -10.28 -1.73 -13.82
C GLY A 96 -9.31 -2.70 -13.18
N LEU A 97 -8.08 -2.24 -12.91
CA LEU A 97 -7.02 -2.99 -12.23
C LEU A 97 -6.62 -2.30 -10.93
N ASP A 98 -6.54 -3.06 -9.84
CA ASP A 98 -5.91 -2.64 -8.58
C ASP A 98 -4.58 -3.37 -8.41
N VAL A 99 -3.46 -2.65 -8.53
CA VAL A 99 -2.11 -3.20 -8.43
C VAL A 99 -1.66 -3.20 -6.99
N GLY A 100 -1.47 -4.40 -6.42
CA GLY A 100 -1.13 -4.59 -5.02
C GLY A 100 -2.34 -4.45 -4.09
N CYS A 101 -3.39 -5.21 -4.38
CA CYS A 101 -4.68 -5.07 -3.73
C CYS A 101 -4.71 -5.45 -2.24
N GLY A 102 -3.68 -6.15 -1.72
CA GLY A 102 -3.53 -6.53 -0.31
C GLY A 102 -4.72 -7.29 0.26
N SER A 103 -5.59 -6.62 1.01
CA SER A 103 -6.84 -7.15 1.56
C SER A 103 -8.07 -6.96 0.66
N GLY A 104 -7.89 -6.38 -0.53
CA GLY A 104 -8.95 -6.06 -1.48
C GLY A 104 -9.74 -4.79 -1.16
N ALA A 105 -9.30 -3.99 -0.18
CA ALA A 105 -10.06 -2.83 0.28
C ALA A 105 -10.27 -1.78 -0.83
N LEU A 106 -9.21 -1.44 -1.59
CA LEU A 106 -9.29 -0.49 -2.69
C LEU A 106 -10.06 -1.08 -3.88
N THR A 107 -9.80 -2.33 -4.23
CA THR A 107 -10.53 -3.04 -5.30
C THR A 107 -12.03 -3.01 -5.04
N ILE A 108 -12.46 -3.31 -3.80
CA ILE A 108 -13.86 -3.31 -3.40
C ILE A 108 -14.45 -1.90 -3.42
N ALA A 109 -13.73 -0.90 -2.87
CA ALA A 109 -14.18 0.49 -2.89
C ALA A 109 -14.37 1.00 -4.32
N TYR A 110 -13.48 0.60 -5.24
CA TYR A 110 -13.54 0.96 -6.65
C TYR A 110 -14.69 0.27 -7.38
N ALA A 111 -14.90 -1.03 -7.12
CA ALA A 111 -16.02 -1.80 -7.69
C ALA A 111 -17.40 -1.24 -7.25
N LYS A 112 -17.53 -0.80 -5.99
CA LYS A 112 -18.75 -0.15 -5.50
C LYS A 112 -19.09 1.13 -6.26
N ARG A 113 -18.08 1.88 -6.69
CA ARG A 113 -18.27 3.11 -7.46
C ARG A 113 -18.58 2.85 -8.94
N ASN A 114 -18.25 1.66 -9.42
CA ASN A 114 -18.40 1.24 -10.81
C ASN A 114 -19.18 -0.08 -10.89
N PRO A 115 -20.49 -0.09 -10.55
CA PRO A 115 -21.28 -1.32 -10.45
C PRO A 115 -21.46 -2.04 -11.79
N GLN A 116 -21.36 -1.33 -12.91
CA GLN A 116 -21.40 -1.88 -14.27
C GLN A 116 -20.03 -2.33 -14.79
N GLY A 117 -18.94 -1.90 -14.13
CA GLY A 117 -17.57 -2.28 -14.50
C GLY A 117 -17.14 -3.61 -13.91
N LYS A 118 -16.02 -4.12 -14.39
CA LYS A 118 -15.34 -5.31 -13.84
C LYS A 118 -14.03 -4.92 -13.20
N MET A 119 -13.78 -5.36 -11.98
CA MET A 119 -12.57 -5.05 -11.26
C MET A 119 -11.67 -6.27 -11.10
N THR A 120 -10.37 -6.07 -11.35
CA THR A 120 -9.33 -7.06 -11.10
C THR A 120 -8.42 -6.55 -9.99
N GLY A 121 -8.31 -7.29 -8.89
CA GLY A 121 -7.29 -7.06 -7.87
C GLY A 121 -6.11 -8.00 -8.09
N LEU A 122 -4.90 -7.47 -8.16
CA LEU A 122 -3.68 -8.27 -8.30
C LEU A 122 -2.76 -8.04 -7.10
N ASP A 123 -2.27 -9.13 -6.52
CA ASP A 123 -1.25 -9.07 -5.47
C ASP A 123 -0.37 -10.33 -5.50
N ARG A 124 0.82 -10.22 -4.96
CA ARG A 124 1.76 -11.34 -4.80
C ARG A 124 1.40 -12.20 -3.58
N TRP A 125 0.82 -11.58 -2.55
CA TRP A 125 0.58 -12.15 -1.22
C TRP A 125 1.80 -12.91 -0.70
N GLY A 126 2.94 -12.20 -0.69
CA GLY A 126 4.22 -12.73 -0.21
C GLY A 126 4.22 -12.98 1.30
N LYS A 127 5.17 -13.80 1.76
CA LYS A 127 5.31 -14.16 3.19
C LYS A 127 5.51 -12.94 4.10
N GLU A 128 6.10 -11.88 3.57
CA GLU A 128 6.32 -10.60 4.25
C GLU A 128 5.02 -9.88 4.62
N TYR A 129 3.93 -10.20 3.95
CA TYR A 129 2.58 -9.68 4.20
C TYR A 129 1.59 -10.81 4.50
N ALA A 130 1.98 -11.76 5.35
CA ALA A 130 1.21 -12.99 5.64
C ALA A 130 -0.21 -12.74 6.18
N SER A 131 -0.53 -11.51 6.62
CA SER A 131 -1.89 -11.12 7.01
C SER A 131 -2.84 -10.91 5.84
N PHE A 132 -2.32 -10.81 4.61
CA PHE A 132 -3.09 -10.65 3.38
C PHE A 132 -3.10 -11.95 2.56
N SER A 133 -4.20 -12.22 1.88
CA SER A 133 -4.34 -13.39 1.02
C SER A 133 -5.48 -13.21 0.03
N ASN A 134 -5.44 -13.98 -1.05
CA ASN A 134 -6.56 -14.07 -1.99
C ASN A 134 -7.87 -14.45 -1.28
N LEU A 135 -7.82 -15.42 -0.39
CA LEU A 135 -9.00 -15.88 0.39
C LEU A 135 -9.61 -14.71 1.20
N LEU A 136 -8.77 -13.89 1.84
CA LEU A 136 -9.23 -12.72 2.59
C LEU A 136 -9.94 -11.71 1.67
N CYS A 137 -9.39 -11.46 0.48
CA CYS A 137 -10.00 -10.56 -0.50
C CYS A 137 -11.38 -11.05 -0.94
N VAL A 138 -11.50 -12.34 -1.26
CA VAL A 138 -12.78 -12.98 -1.63
C VAL A 138 -13.79 -12.92 -0.48
N GLN A 139 -13.34 -13.15 0.75
CA GLN A 139 -14.20 -13.06 1.94
C GLN A 139 -14.70 -11.63 2.16
N ASN A 140 -13.85 -10.64 1.99
CA ASN A 140 -14.21 -9.23 2.10
C ASN A 140 -15.20 -8.81 1.01
N ALA A 141 -14.96 -9.22 -0.24
CA ALA A 141 -15.88 -8.94 -1.35
C ALA A 141 -17.28 -9.54 -1.09
N LYS A 142 -17.34 -10.80 -0.62
CA LYS A 142 -18.60 -11.45 -0.24
C LYS A 142 -19.30 -10.73 0.92
N ALA A 143 -18.56 -10.33 1.97
CA ALA A 143 -19.11 -9.61 3.11
C ALA A 143 -19.70 -8.26 2.71
N GLU A 144 -19.13 -7.60 1.70
CA GLU A 144 -19.58 -6.34 1.12
C GLU A 144 -20.63 -6.53 0.00
N ARG A 145 -20.98 -7.79 -0.33
CA ARG A 145 -21.95 -8.16 -1.41
C ARG A 145 -21.53 -7.64 -2.79
N ILE A 146 -20.23 -7.65 -3.07
CA ILE A 146 -19.65 -7.24 -4.35
C ILE A 146 -19.30 -8.49 -5.15
N ASN A 147 -19.73 -8.56 -6.39
CA ASN A 147 -19.61 -9.73 -7.27
C ASN A 147 -18.93 -9.43 -8.62
N ASN A 148 -18.64 -8.18 -8.89
CA ASN A 148 -17.98 -7.73 -10.12
C ASN A 148 -16.44 -7.61 -9.95
N ILE A 149 -15.86 -8.48 -9.12
CA ILE A 149 -14.42 -8.49 -8.81
C ILE A 149 -13.84 -9.88 -9.04
N VAL A 150 -12.60 -9.91 -9.58
CA VAL A 150 -11.74 -11.10 -9.63
C VAL A 150 -10.40 -10.77 -8.98
N PHE A 151 -9.85 -11.69 -8.22
CA PHE A 151 -8.54 -11.55 -7.58
C PHE A 151 -7.53 -12.52 -8.19
N HIS A 152 -6.38 -11.99 -8.65
CA HIS A 152 -5.30 -12.74 -9.25
C HIS A 152 -4.02 -12.65 -8.45
N LYS A 153 -3.32 -13.77 -8.32
CA LYS A 153 -1.95 -13.78 -7.81
C LYS A 153 -0.99 -13.41 -8.93
N GLY A 154 -0.14 -12.40 -8.70
CA GLY A 154 0.82 -11.95 -9.70
C GLY A 154 1.87 -10.99 -9.14
N ASP A 155 2.89 -10.72 -9.94
CA ASP A 155 3.97 -9.79 -9.61
C ASP A 155 3.77 -8.48 -10.41
N ALA A 156 3.75 -7.35 -9.70
CA ALA A 156 3.64 -6.04 -10.33
C ALA A 156 4.85 -5.67 -11.21
N ASN A 157 6.01 -6.34 -11.03
CA ASN A 157 7.16 -6.17 -11.91
C ASN A 157 6.94 -6.78 -13.30
N LYS A 158 6.02 -7.74 -13.43
CA LYS A 158 5.62 -8.38 -14.68
C LYS A 158 4.16 -8.78 -14.58
N LEU A 159 3.27 -7.88 -15.01
CA LEU A 159 1.83 -8.09 -14.95
C LEU A 159 1.40 -9.18 -15.95
N PRO A 160 0.60 -10.17 -15.49
CA PRO A 160 0.18 -11.30 -16.34
C PRO A 160 -1.00 -10.92 -17.26
N PHE A 161 -1.00 -9.69 -17.79
CA PHE A 161 -2.05 -9.15 -18.63
C PHE A 161 -1.46 -8.65 -19.96
N ALA A 162 -2.27 -8.67 -20.98
CA ALA A 162 -1.93 -8.10 -22.30
C ALA A 162 -1.76 -6.57 -22.22
N ASP A 163 -1.09 -6.00 -23.21
CA ASP A 163 -1.04 -4.56 -23.39
C ASP A 163 -2.47 -4.01 -23.55
N GLU A 164 -2.70 -2.81 -23.04
CA GLU A 164 -3.98 -2.09 -23.24
C GLU A 164 -5.23 -2.89 -22.88
N SER A 165 -5.18 -3.65 -21.77
CA SER A 165 -6.29 -4.52 -21.32
C SER A 165 -7.18 -3.92 -20.24
N PHE A 166 -6.85 -2.71 -19.73
CA PHE A 166 -7.62 -2.04 -18.69
C PHE A 166 -7.91 -0.58 -19.04
N ASP A 167 -9.15 -0.15 -18.78
CA ASP A 167 -9.57 1.24 -18.95
C ASP A 167 -9.05 2.15 -17.85
N ALA A 168 -8.81 1.59 -16.66
CA ALA A 168 -8.22 2.34 -15.57
C ALA A 168 -7.43 1.43 -14.63
N PHE A 169 -6.46 2.01 -13.90
CA PHE A 169 -5.86 1.33 -12.77
C PHE A 169 -5.77 2.21 -11.52
N VAL A 170 -5.80 1.55 -10.37
CA VAL A 170 -5.58 2.16 -9.06
C VAL A 170 -4.48 1.42 -8.33
N SER A 171 -3.80 2.09 -7.40
CA SER A 171 -2.84 1.46 -6.50
C SER A 171 -2.67 2.27 -5.23
N ASN A 172 -2.44 1.60 -4.10
CA ASN A 172 -2.31 2.25 -2.82
C ASN A 172 -1.19 1.64 -1.96
N TYR A 173 -0.16 2.43 -1.63
CA TYR A 173 0.99 2.06 -0.79
C TYR A 173 1.79 0.84 -1.25
N ILE A 174 1.98 0.67 -2.56
CA ILE A 174 2.64 -0.49 -3.14
C ILE A 174 4.03 -0.19 -3.70
N TYR A 175 4.16 0.87 -4.50
CA TYR A 175 5.38 1.08 -5.28
C TYR A 175 6.62 1.32 -4.43
N HIS A 176 6.48 1.91 -3.22
CA HIS A 176 7.61 2.06 -2.29
C HIS A 176 8.09 0.72 -1.72
N ASN A 177 7.21 -0.29 -1.60
CA ASN A 177 7.48 -1.59 -0.99
C ASN A 177 8.05 -2.62 -1.97
N ILE A 178 7.82 -2.48 -3.29
CA ILE A 178 8.30 -3.45 -4.27
C ILE A 178 9.82 -3.35 -4.37
N PRO A 179 10.58 -4.47 -4.18
CA PRO A 179 12.02 -4.46 -4.34
C PRO A 179 12.43 -4.07 -5.76
N GLY A 180 13.55 -3.36 -5.87
CA GLY A 180 14.12 -2.98 -7.16
C GLY A 180 14.60 -1.54 -7.21
N LYS A 181 15.74 -1.32 -7.91
CA LYS A 181 16.35 0.01 -8.04
C LYS A 181 15.59 0.90 -9.04
N ASN A 182 14.88 0.30 -10.00
CA ASN A 182 14.24 1.05 -11.09
C ASN A 182 12.71 1.10 -10.93
N LYS A 183 12.23 2.02 -10.11
CA LYS A 183 10.79 2.25 -9.91
C LYS A 183 10.07 2.74 -11.18
N GLN A 184 10.79 3.37 -12.10
CA GLN A 184 10.22 3.83 -13.37
C GLN A 184 9.83 2.65 -14.25
N LYS A 185 10.68 1.59 -14.29
CA LYS A 185 10.35 0.36 -15.04
C LYS A 185 9.06 -0.28 -14.54
N LEU A 186 8.88 -0.32 -13.21
CA LEU A 186 7.68 -0.83 -12.56
C LEU A 186 6.43 -0.03 -12.95
N LEU A 187 6.54 1.29 -12.94
CA LEU A 187 5.43 2.18 -13.35
C LEU A 187 5.11 2.03 -14.84
N LEU A 188 6.13 1.91 -15.70
CA LEU A 188 5.94 1.66 -17.13
C LEU A 188 5.27 0.31 -17.40
N GLU A 189 5.57 -0.72 -16.59
CA GLU A 189 4.88 -2.01 -16.67
C GLU A 189 3.40 -1.87 -16.35
N THR A 190 3.05 -1.07 -15.34
CA THR A 190 1.65 -0.80 -15.02
C THR A 190 0.95 0.00 -16.13
N LEU A 191 1.66 0.98 -16.73
CA LEU A 191 1.11 1.74 -17.87
C LEU A 191 0.96 0.90 -19.13
N ARG A 192 1.76 -0.15 -19.31
CA ARG A 192 1.65 -1.05 -20.48
C ARG A 192 0.26 -1.65 -20.60
N VAL A 193 -0.33 -2.04 -19.48
CA VAL A 193 -1.64 -2.69 -19.46
C VAL A 193 -2.81 -1.70 -19.53
N LEU A 194 -2.56 -0.39 -19.38
CA LEU A 194 -3.57 0.66 -19.49
C LEU A 194 -3.81 1.02 -20.96
N ILE A 195 -5.06 1.13 -21.37
CA ILE A 195 -5.42 1.59 -22.73
C ILE A 195 -4.96 3.04 -22.94
N THR A 196 -4.81 3.42 -24.21
CA THR A 196 -4.59 4.81 -24.59
C THR A 196 -5.82 5.65 -24.20
N GLY A 197 -5.60 6.75 -23.44
CA GLY A 197 -6.69 7.57 -22.89
C GLY A 197 -7.29 7.06 -21.59
N GLY A 198 -6.84 5.91 -21.08
CA GLY A 198 -7.26 5.37 -19.78
C GLY A 198 -6.82 6.24 -18.59
N THR A 199 -7.46 6.04 -17.45
CA THR A 199 -7.20 6.83 -16.24
C THR A 199 -6.43 6.02 -15.19
N PHE A 200 -5.68 6.70 -14.31
CA PHE A 200 -5.07 6.03 -13.17
C PHE A 200 -5.01 6.90 -11.93
N ALA A 201 -5.01 6.25 -10.76
CA ALA A 201 -4.79 6.90 -9.49
C ALA A 201 -3.81 6.08 -8.63
N ILE A 202 -2.72 6.71 -8.24
CA ILE A 202 -1.71 6.10 -7.37
C ILE A 202 -1.57 6.96 -6.12
N HIS A 203 -1.76 6.34 -4.96
CA HIS A 203 -1.48 6.93 -3.66
C HIS A 203 -0.32 6.17 -3.00
N ASP A 204 0.80 6.86 -2.73
CA ASP A 204 1.99 6.23 -2.20
C ASP A 204 2.79 7.17 -1.29
N LEU A 205 3.79 6.64 -0.56
CA LEU A 205 4.66 7.43 0.29
C LEU A 205 5.58 8.32 -0.54
N MET A 206 5.49 9.63 -0.31
CA MET A 206 6.32 10.64 -0.97
C MET A 206 7.49 11.04 -0.05
N SER A 207 8.58 10.26 -0.07
CA SER A 207 9.86 10.70 0.50
C SER A 207 10.57 11.64 -0.49
N LYS A 208 11.58 12.43 -0.05
CA LYS A 208 12.39 13.26 -0.96
C LYS A 208 12.94 12.48 -2.15
N LYS A 209 13.43 11.24 -1.91
CA LYS A 209 13.89 10.33 -2.99
C LYS A 209 12.74 9.85 -3.88
N ALA A 210 11.59 9.51 -3.29
CA ALA A 210 10.40 9.11 -4.05
C ALA A 210 9.86 10.26 -4.89
N THR A 211 9.84 11.50 -4.37
CA THR A 211 9.40 12.69 -5.11
C THR A 211 10.21 12.88 -6.39
N VAL A 212 11.54 12.70 -6.35
CA VAL A 212 12.39 12.76 -7.55
C VAL A 212 12.00 11.66 -8.56
N ILE A 213 11.74 10.43 -8.08
CA ILE A 213 11.30 9.32 -8.95
C ILE A 213 9.96 9.66 -9.62
N TRP A 214 8.99 10.20 -8.86
CA TRP A 214 7.69 10.60 -9.38
C TRP A 214 7.78 11.77 -10.36
N MET A 215 8.64 12.77 -10.10
CA MET A 215 8.89 13.88 -11.03
C MET A 215 9.53 13.40 -12.34
N CYS A 216 10.51 12.49 -12.26
CA CYS A 216 11.11 11.87 -13.44
C CYS A 216 10.08 11.00 -14.20
N PHE A 217 9.19 10.32 -13.49
CA PHE A 217 8.10 9.56 -14.09
C PHE A 217 7.13 10.48 -14.83
N ALA A 218 6.69 11.58 -14.22
CA ALA A 218 5.80 12.54 -14.88
C ALA A 218 6.40 13.10 -16.18
N LYS A 219 7.69 13.46 -16.18
CA LYS A 219 8.42 13.89 -17.39
C LYS A 219 8.52 12.78 -18.45
N ASN A 220 8.71 11.53 -18.04
CA ASN A 220 8.78 10.40 -18.96
C ASN A 220 7.38 9.97 -19.46
N LEU A 221 6.33 10.22 -18.66
CA LEU A 221 4.94 9.98 -19.04
C LEU A 221 4.55 10.81 -20.25
N GLU A 222 4.91 12.11 -20.28
CA GLU A 222 4.69 12.96 -21.45
C GLU A 222 5.36 12.40 -22.70
N LYS A 223 6.63 11.98 -22.61
CA LYS A 223 7.35 11.35 -23.72
C LYS A 223 6.72 10.03 -24.18
N TRP A 224 6.23 9.24 -23.22
CA TRP A 224 5.60 7.95 -23.49
C TRP A 224 4.23 8.14 -24.18
N VAL A 225 3.42 9.10 -23.68
CA VAL A 225 2.15 9.49 -24.31
C VAL A 225 2.39 9.99 -25.73
N MET A 226 3.35 10.89 -25.94
CA MET A 226 3.71 11.40 -27.27
C MET A 226 4.18 10.29 -28.21
N LYS A 227 4.98 9.34 -27.72
CA LYS A 227 5.42 8.19 -28.51
C LYS A 227 4.24 7.29 -28.94
N ARG A 228 3.26 7.06 -28.07
CA ARG A 228 2.04 6.29 -28.38
C ARG A 228 1.13 7.03 -29.37
N LEU A 229 0.94 8.34 -29.17
CA LEU A 229 0.16 9.17 -30.11
C LEU A 229 0.77 9.14 -31.50
N ASN A 230 2.10 9.29 -31.62
CA ASN A 230 2.80 9.22 -32.90
C ASN A 230 2.73 7.84 -33.54
N PHE A 231 2.73 6.77 -32.76
CA PHE A 231 2.55 5.40 -33.27
C PHE A 231 1.12 5.17 -33.78
N SER A 232 0.10 5.64 -33.04
CA SER A 232 -1.30 5.55 -33.47
C SER A 232 -1.60 6.36 -34.74
N MET A 233 -0.96 7.53 -34.90
CA MET A 233 -1.12 8.34 -36.13
C MET A 233 -0.50 7.65 -37.34
N ARG A 234 0.70 7.05 -37.20
CA ARG A 234 1.36 6.30 -38.29
C ARG A 234 0.58 5.05 -38.72
N GLN A 235 -0.12 4.38 -37.83
CA GLN A 235 -0.98 3.26 -38.18
C GLN A 235 -2.23 3.71 -38.95
N LYS A 236 -2.78 4.90 -38.66
CA LYS A 236 -3.92 5.47 -39.40
C LYS A 236 -3.55 5.99 -40.79
N GLU A 237 -2.29 6.36 -41.01
CA GLU A 237 -1.76 6.77 -42.31
C GLU A 237 -1.35 5.58 -43.20
N ALA A 238 -1.27 4.38 -42.62
CA ALA A 238 -0.88 3.15 -43.33
C ALA A 238 -2.09 2.25 -43.71
N LEU A 239 -3.30 2.65 -43.38
CA LEU A 239 -4.60 2.03 -43.74
C LEU A 239 -5.34 2.91 -44.75
#